data_be20c5647faa384b5d6ba31a74ce02cd
#
_entry.id   be20c5647faa384b5d6ba31a74ce02cd
#
_cell.length_a   1.000
_cell.length_b   1.000
_cell.length_c   1.000
_cell.angle_alpha   90.00
_cell.angle_beta   90.00
_cell.angle_gamma   90.00
#
_symmetry.space_group_name_H-M   'P 1'
#
loop_
_entity.id
_entity.type
_entity.pdbx_description
1 polymer ?
#
loop_
_entity_poly.entity_id
_entity_poly.type
_entity_poly.pdbx_seq_one_letter_code
_entity_poly.pdbx_strand_id
1 'polypeptide(L)' 'MKNIKELKKAISVFKAYGIPLTGRKKQANFYRELQMDWVFVNGLIFELELEFNKEIQEEKIREIQTPSEVIGHLLAS' A
#
# COMPACT_ATOMS: atom_id res chain seq x y z
N MET A 1 18.34 9.88 1.28
CA MET A 1 16.95 10.27 1.51
C MET A 1 16.33 9.41 2.58
N LYS A 2 15.52 10.03 3.43
CA LYS A 2 14.97 9.35 4.59
C LYS A 2 14.06 8.18 4.25
N ASN A 3 13.36 8.23 3.10
CA ASN A 3 12.31 7.28 2.81
C ASN A 3 12.72 6.13 1.92
N ILE A 4 13.98 6.04 1.55
CA ILE A 4 14.40 4.99 0.61
C ILE A 4 14.25 3.60 1.21
N LYS A 5 14.62 3.43 2.48
CA LYS A 5 14.49 2.13 3.14
C LYS A 5 13.03 1.71 3.25
N GLU A 6 12.17 2.64 3.65
CA GLU A 6 10.76 2.37 3.76
C GLU A 6 10.15 2.04 2.40
N LEU A 7 10.56 2.77 1.36
CA LEU A 7 10.04 2.48 0.03
C LEU A 7 10.47 1.09 -0.45
N LYS A 8 11.69 0.68 -0.16
CA LYS A 8 12.14 -0.66 -0.52
C LYS A 8 11.34 -1.73 0.21
N LYS A 9 11.05 -1.50 1.49
CA LYS A 9 10.23 -2.42 2.25
C LYS A 9 8.82 -2.48 1.71
N ALA A 10 8.25 -1.33 1.35
CA ALA A 10 6.92 -1.28 0.78
C ALA A 10 6.87 -2.07 -0.53
N ILE A 11 7.86 -1.89 -1.39
CA ILE A 11 7.93 -2.63 -2.64
C ILE A 11 7.94 -4.13 -2.38
N SER A 12 8.71 -4.57 -1.38
CA SER A 12 8.77 -5.99 -1.03
C SER A 12 7.42 -6.51 -0.54
N VAL A 13 6.74 -5.73 0.29
CA VAL A 13 5.43 -6.14 0.79
C VAL A 13 4.43 -6.23 -0.35
N PHE A 14 4.37 -5.22 -1.20
CA PHE A 14 3.47 -5.25 -2.36
C PHE A 14 3.77 -6.43 -3.27
N LYS A 15 5.06 -6.69 -3.49
CA LYS A 15 5.46 -7.80 -4.35
C LYS A 15 5.01 -9.13 -3.77
N ALA A 16 5.09 -9.28 -2.44
CA ALA A 16 4.64 -10.50 -1.78
C ALA A 16 3.15 -10.72 -1.97
N TYR A 17 2.39 -9.64 -2.17
CA TYR A 17 0.96 -9.72 -2.45
C TYR A 17 0.66 -9.76 -3.95
N GLY A 18 1.70 -9.91 -4.77
CA GLY A 18 1.51 -10.01 -6.22
C GLY A 18 1.34 -8.68 -6.92
N ILE A 19 1.76 -7.58 -6.31
CA ILE A 19 1.58 -6.25 -6.88
C ILE A 19 2.94 -5.60 -7.11
N PRO A 20 3.54 -5.77 -8.29
CA PRO A 20 4.78 -5.07 -8.59
C PRO A 20 4.50 -3.57 -8.77
N LEU A 21 5.29 -2.75 -8.09
CA LEU A 21 5.09 -1.29 -8.14
C LEU A 21 5.89 -0.69 -9.31
N THR A 22 5.70 -1.22 -10.50
CA THR A 22 6.38 -0.73 -11.71
C THR A 22 5.35 -0.24 -12.71
N GLY A 23 5.71 0.82 -13.42
CA GLY A 23 4.83 1.37 -14.44
C GLY A 23 3.48 1.77 -13.87
N ARG A 24 2.42 1.26 -14.47
CA ARG A 24 1.05 1.61 -14.09
C ARG A 24 0.52 0.85 -12.89
N LYS A 25 1.19 -0.21 -12.47
CA LYS A 25 0.67 -1.07 -11.41
C LYS A 25 0.49 -0.33 -10.09
N LYS A 26 1.32 0.67 -9.82
CA LYS A 26 1.18 1.44 -8.58
C LYS A 26 -0.11 2.25 -8.52
N GLN A 27 -0.78 2.45 -9.65
CA GLN A 27 -2.04 3.18 -9.71
C GLN A 27 -3.21 2.27 -10.08
N ALA A 28 -3.00 0.96 -10.10
CA ALA A 28 -4.06 0.02 -10.40
C ALA A 28 -5.03 -0.08 -9.22
N ASN A 29 -6.32 -0.04 -9.51
CA ASN A 29 -7.33 -0.14 -8.47
C ASN A 29 -7.32 -1.56 -7.88
N PHE A 30 -7.20 -1.66 -6.56
CA PHE A 30 -7.16 -2.95 -5.88
C PHE A 30 -8.35 -3.82 -6.24
N TYR A 31 -9.53 -3.24 -6.28
CA TYR A 31 -10.78 -3.99 -6.40
C TYR A 31 -11.21 -4.18 -7.84
N ARG A 32 -11.10 -3.13 -8.65
CA ARG A 32 -11.57 -3.17 -10.03
C ARG A 32 -10.57 -3.82 -10.98
N GLU A 33 -9.29 -3.51 -10.82
CA GLU A 33 -8.27 -3.96 -11.74
C GLU A 33 -7.51 -5.17 -11.24
N LEU A 34 -7.17 -5.19 -9.96
CA LEU A 34 -6.43 -6.29 -9.38
C LEU A 34 -7.34 -7.35 -8.77
N GLN A 35 -8.62 -7.04 -8.65
CA GLN A 35 -9.65 -7.96 -8.18
C GLN A 35 -9.30 -8.59 -6.83
N MET A 36 -8.82 -7.77 -5.93
CA MET A 36 -8.44 -8.20 -4.59
C MET A 36 -9.61 -8.07 -3.63
N ASP A 37 -9.66 -8.97 -2.66
CA ASP A 37 -10.64 -8.89 -1.58
C ASP A 37 -10.28 -7.81 -0.57
N TRP A 38 -11.31 -7.24 0.04
CA TRP A 38 -11.15 -6.26 1.10
C TRP A 38 -10.23 -6.76 2.23
N VAL A 39 -10.40 -8.02 2.62
CA VAL A 39 -9.58 -8.61 3.67
C VAL A 39 -8.11 -8.64 3.27
N PHE A 40 -7.84 -8.97 2.02
CA PHE A 40 -6.46 -8.99 1.51
C PHE A 40 -5.84 -7.61 1.50
N VAL A 41 -6.61 -6.61 1.04
CA VAL A 41 -6.13 -5.24 0.98
C VAL A 41 -5.85 -4.71 2.39
N ASN A 42 -6.73 -5.02 3.33
CA ASN A 42 -6.52 -4.62 4.72
C ASN A 42 -5.27 -5.26 5.32
N GLY A 43 -5.04 -6.54 5.01
CA GLY A 43 -3.83 -7.21 5.47
C GLY A 43 -2.57 -6.57 4.93
N LEU A 44 -2.61 -6.21 3.65
CA LEU A 44 -1.49 -5.52 3.00
C LEU A 44 -1.22 -4.18 3.68
N ILE A 45 -2.27 -3.40 3.90
CA ILE A 45 -2.13 -2.09 4.55
C ILE A 45 -1.59 -2.25 5.96
N PHE A 46 -2.09 -3.24 6.70
CA PHE A 46 -1.62 -3.49 8.05
C PHE A 46 -0.13 -3.81 8.09
N GLU A 47 0.34 -4.65 7.17
CA GLU A 47 1.76 -4.96 7.09
C GLU A 47 2.60 -3.73 6.78
N LEU A 48 2.10 -2.87 5.88
CA LEU A 48 2.80 -1.64 5.55
C LEU A 48 2.83 -0.68 6.73
N GLU A 49 1.75 -0.61 7.50
CA GLU A 49 1.72 0.19 8.71
C GLU A 49 2.79 -0.27 9.68
N LEU A 50 2.96 -1.57 9.84
CA LEU A 50 3.98 -2.11 10.72
C LEU A 50 5.39 -1.77 10.23
N GLU A 51 5.61 -1.90 8.94
CA GLU A 51 6.93 -1.61 8.36
C GLU A 51 7.30 -0.14 8.47
N PHE A 52 6.31 0.74 8.31
CA PHE A 52 6.54 2.18 8.39
C PHE A 52 6.41 2.71 9.82
N ASN A 53 5.98 1.86 10.75
CA ASN A 53 5.70 2.25 12.14
C ASN A 53 4.74 3.44 12.19
N LYS A 54 3.67 3.36 11.41
CA LYS A 54 2.65 4.40 11.31
C LYS A 54 1.28 3.76 11.20
N GLU A 55 0.26 4.54 11.51
CA GLU A 55 -1.13 4.11 11.39
C GLU A 55 -1.88 5.04 10.46
N ILE A 56 -2.73 4.44 9.62
CA ILE A 56 -3.65 5.19 8.77
C ILE A 56 -5.02 5.13 9.44
N GLN A 57 -5.68 6.28 9.54
CA GLN A 57 -7.01 6.33 10.14
C GLN A 57 -7.97 5.44 9.35
N GLU A 58 -8.89 4.80 10.07
CA GLU A 58 -9.81 3.85 9.46
C GLU A 58 -10.63 4.47 8.34
N GLU A 59 -11.07 5.71 8.51
CA GLU A 59 -11.83 6.39 7.47
C GLU A 59 -11.01 6.54 6.19
N LYS A 60 -9.71 6.81 6.35
CA LYS A 60 -8.82 6.94 5.19
C LYS A 60 -8.59 5.61 4.52
N ILE A 61 -8.45 4.53 5.31
CA ILE A 61 -8.27 3.20 4.75
C ILE A 61 -9.42 2.83 3.84
N ARG A 62 -10.65 3.19 4.23
CA ARG A 62 -11.83 2.88 3.43
C ARG A 62 -11.83 3.58 2.08
N GLU A 63 -11.15 4.70 1.97
CA GLU A 63 -11.09 5.47 0.72
C GLU A 63 -9.94 5.03 -0.18
N ILE A 64 -9.00 4.28 0.34
CA ILE A 64 -7.82 3.87 -0.42
C ILE A 64 -8.19 2.81 -1.43
N GLN A 65 -7.82 3.02 -2.69
CA GLN A 65 -8.13 2.11 -3.78
C GLN A 65 -6.91 1.70 -4.59
N THR A 66 -5.76 2.35 -4.39
CA THR A 66 -4.56 2.06 -5.17
C THR A 66 -3.33 1.95 -4.27
N PRO A 67 -2.30 1.21 -4.73
CA PRO A 67 -1.03 1.17 -3.99
C PRO A 67 -0.43 2.55 -3.76
N SER A 68 -0.51 3.41 -4.76
CA SER A 68 0.02 4.76 -4.66
C SER A 68 -0.62 5.55 -3.53
N GLU A 69 -1.92 5.37 -3.33
CA GLU A 69 -2.62 6.05 -2.24
C GLU A 69 -2.16 5.55 -0.87
N VAL A 70 -1.93 4.25 -0.73
CA VAL A 70 -1.41 3.71 0.52
C VAL A 70 -0.06 4.33 0.86
N ILE A 71 0.83 4.32 -0.11
CA ILE A 71 2.18 4.87 0.08
C ILE A 71 2.10 6.35 0.41
N GLY A 72 1.23 7.08 -0.29
CA GLY A 72 1.03 8.50 -0.04
C GLY A 72 0.65 8.79 1.40
N HIS A 73 -0.29 8.03 1.95
CA HIS A 73 -0.69 8.21 3.33
C HIS A 73 0.43 7.89 4.31
N LEU A 74 1.22 6.86 4.02
CA LEU A 74 2.30 6.47 4.92
C LEU A 74 3.47 7.45 4.91
N LEU A 75 3.73 8.06 3.76
CA LEU A 75 4.83 9.01 3.64
C LEU A 75 4.45 10.43 4.05
N ALA A 76 3.17 10.75 4.07
CA ALA A 76 2.71 12.11 4.29
C ALA A 76 2.78 12.54 5.76
N SER A 77 2.89 11.62 6.69
CA SER A 77 2.86 11.97 8.12
C SER A 77 4.22 12.18 8.75
#